data_7c0a8028c6cac3539b2f3389633c5342
#
_entry.id   7c0a8028c6cac3539b2f3389633c5342
#
_cell.length_a   1.000
_cell.length_b   1.000
_cell.length_c   1.000
_cell.angle_alpha   90.00
_cell.angle_beta   90.00
_cell.angle_gamma   90.00
#
_symmetry.space_group_name_H-M   'P 1'
#
loop_
_entity.id
_entity.type
_entity.pdbx_description
1 polymer ?
#
loop_
_entity_poly.entity_id
_entity_poly.type
_entity_poly.pdbx_seq_one_letter_code
_entity_poly.pdbx_strand_id
1 'polypeptide(L)'
;KESYKKCYFLLGKCMSNRANAERVIHPPMARWHLMVGEEHVSMIPIAPNNVWRAKVNGRAQEILAPSNAILLDVLRDKVGCLGVKRGCDMGTCGCCAVLIDGEPRLSCLTMANECAGSDIISVEGLSNGAHLAPIQQCFAECGGSQCGFCTPGFLISSQALLDKNPNPTDSEIATAIEGNLCRCTGYQQIIQSIQAAAAIHRGDESPAKPASDAHSDPHPSGPE
;
A
#
# COMPACT_ATOMS: atom_id res chain seq x y z
N LYS A 1 16.82 -11.00 -29.70
CA LYS A 1 18.21 -10.50 -29.56
C LYS A 1 18.53 -9.32 -30.49
N GLU A 2 17.69 -9.03 -31.49
CA GLU A 2 17.90 -7.89 -32.42
C GLU A 2 17.33 -6.55 -31.96
N SER A 3 16.30 -6.54 -31.12
CA SER A 3 15.68 -5.32 -30.64
C SER A 3 16.53 -4.52 -29.65
N TYR A 4 17.46 -5.16 -28.93
CA TYR A 4 18.35 -4.49 -27.99
C TYR A 4 19.50 -3.73 -28.65
N LYS A 5 19.93 -4.14 -29.84
CA LYS A 5 21.03 -3.48 -30.56
C LYS A 5 20.64 -2.11 -31.17
N LYS A 6 19.35 -1.87 -31.44
CA LYS A 6 18.88 -0.59 -31.98
C LYS A 6 18.82 0.53 -30.94
N CYS A 7 18.66 0.22 -29.66
CA CYS A 7 18.60 1.25 -28.63
C CYS A 7 19.98 1.85 -28.30
N TYR A 8 21.04 1.06 -28.39
CA TYR A 8 22.41 1.52 -28.13
C TYR A 8 22.99 2.36 -29.30
N PHE A 9 22.49 2.15 -30.51
CA PHE A 9 22.98 2.91 -31.68
C PHE A 9 22.43 4.35 -31.74
N LEU A 10 21.30 4.61 -31.11
CA LEU A 10 20.71 5.95 -31.00
C LEU A 10 21.33 6.79 -29.87
N LEU A 11 21.82 6.17 -28.82
CA LEU A 11 22.51 6.87 -27.73
C LEU A 11 23.96 7.24 -28.08
N GLY A 12 24.62 6.50 -28.99
CA GLY A 12 25.97 6.82 -29.46
C GLY A 12 26.06 8.02 -30.40
N LYS A 13 24.96 8.40 -31.08
CA LYS A 13 24.94 9.58 -31.97
C LYS A 13 24.65 10.90 -31.26
N CYS A 14 24.18 10.87 -30.04
CA CYS A 14 23.91 12.08 -29.25
C CYS A 14 25.17 12.65 -28.56
N MET A 15 26.26 11.90 -28.49
CA MET A 15 27.49 12.32 -27.79
C MET A 15 28.63 12.80 -28.69
N SER A 16 28.47 12.83 -30.04
CA SER A 16 29.56 13.21 -30.95
C SER A 16 29.47 14.62 -31.54
N ASN A 17 28.54 15.44 -31.09
CA ASN A 17 28.42 16.83 -31.61
C ASN A 17 28.84 17.85 -30.52
N ARG A 18 30.10 17.74 -30.05
CA ARG A 18 30.74 18.74 -29.17
C ARG A 18 31.08 20.07 -29.82
N ALA A 19 30.84 20.21 -31.11
CA ALA A 19 31.24 21.42 -31.85
C ALA A 19 30.19 22.55 -31.89
N ASN A 20 28.96 22.34 -31.34
CA ASN A 20 27.91 23.37 -31.33
C ASN A 20 27.39 23.73 -29.94
N ALA A 21 28.14 23.43 -28.88
CA ALA A 21 27.77 23.73 -27.50
C ALA A 21 28.05 25.18 -27.04
N GLU A 22 28.56 26.03 -27.92
CA GLU A 22 29.01 27.38 -27.51
C GLU A 22 28.04 28.51 -27.79
N ARG A 23 26.80 28.25 -28.16
CA ARG A 23 25.81 29.33 -28.32
C ARG A 23 24.45 29.07 -27.68
N VAL A 24 24.40 28.44 -26.55
CA VAL A 24 23.27 28.63 -25.65
C VAL A 24 23.65 29.82 -24.76
N ILE A 25 23.34 31.03 -25.19
CA ILE A 25 23.46 32.22 -24.36
C ILE A 25 22.41 32.08 -23.27
N HIS A 26 22.81 31.54 -22.13
CA HIS A 26 22.02 31.70 -20.91
C HIS A 26 22.03 33.20 -20.58
N PRO A 27 20.87 33.86 -20.48
CA PRO A 27 20.86 35.23 -19.99
C PRO A 27 21.51 35.25 -18.62
N PRO A 28 22.37 36.25 -18.32
CA PRO A 28 23.05 36.30 -17.05
C PRO A 28 22.02 36.28 -15.92
N MET A 29 22.27 35.43 -14.89
CA MET A 29 21.37 35.22 -13.74
C MET A 29 20.86 36.52 -13.10
N ALA A 30 21.60 37.64 -13.23
CA ALA A 30 21.23 38.96 -12.76
C ALA A 30 19.93 39.52 -13.42
N ARG A 31 19.50 39.04 -14.58
CA ARG A 31 18.30 39.52 -15.24
C ARG A 31 17.00 38.85 -14.77
N TRP A 32 17.12 37.72 -14.08
CA TRP A 32 15.96 37.07 -13.48
C TRP A 32 15.55 37.73 -12.16
N HIS A 33 16.49 38.37 -11.44
CA HIS A 33 16.19 39.10 -10.19
C HIS A 33 15.41 40.39 -10.43
N LEU A 34 15.45 40.93 -11.63
CA LEU A 34 14.75 42.20 -11.95
C LEU A 34 13.32 42.00 -12.48
N MET A 35 12.91 40.73 -12.77
CA MET A 35 11.55 40.46 -13.22
C MET A 35 10.66 39.82 -12.12
N VAL A 36 11.25 39.40 -11.01
CA VAL A 36 10.49 39.07 -9.81
C VAL A 36 10.41 40.36 -9.04
N GLY A 37 9.34 41.14 -9.26
CA GLY A 37 9.01 42.23 -8.36
C GLY A 37 9.08 41.71 -6.93
N GLU A 38 9.41 42.56 -5.96
CA GLU A 38 9.31 42.28 -4.53
C GLU A 38 7.82 42.01 -4.15
N GLU A 39 7.16 41.11 -4.84
CA GLU A 39 5.98 40.46 -4.32
C GLU A 39 6.52 39.61 -3.15
N HIS A 40 6.24 40.06 -1.95
CA HIS A 40 6.31 39.27 -0.75
C HIS A 40 5.90 37.85 -1.13
N VAL A 41 6.85 36.93 -1.16
CA VAL A 41 6.56 35.52 -1.01
C VAL A 41 5.97 35.44 0.40
N SER A 42 4.65 35.69 0.47
CA SER A 42 3.90 35.43 1.67
C SER A 42 4.14 33.96 1.94
N MET A 43 4.97 33.68 2.95
CA MET A 43 5.15 32.31 3.40
C MET A 43 3.75 31.74 3.56
N ILE A 44 3.44 30.72 2.73
CA ILE A 44 2.17 30.00 2.87
C ILE A 44 2.11 29.63 4.35
N PRO A 45 1.14 30.16 5.10
CA PRO A 45 1.11 29.92 6.54
C PRO A 45 1.09 28.40 6.74
N ILE A 46 2.04 27.89 7.52
CA ILE A 46 2.05 26.48 7.92
C ILE A 46 0.65 26.21 8.46
N ALA A 47 -0.04 25.26 7.87
CA ALA A 47 -1.40 24.93 8.26
C ALA A 47 -1.47 24.75 9.78
N PRO A 48 -2.42 25.42 10.45
CA PRO A 48 -2.47 25.39 11.91
C PRO A 48 -2.62 23.95 12.38
N ASN A 49 -1.91 23.59 13.45
CA ASN A 49 -2.11 22.31 14.10
C ASN A 49 -3.50 22.25 14.71
N ASN A 50 -4.23 21.21 14.39
CA ASN A 50 -5.52 20.91 14.98
C ASN A 50 -5.43 19.69 15.89
N VAL A 51 -6.28 19.64 16.90
CA VAL A 51 -6.46 18.44 17.71
C VAL A 51 -7.33 17.48 16.91
N TRP A 52 -6.69 16.47 16.34
CA TRP A 52 -7.38 15.39 15.65
C TRP A 52 -7.88 14.36 16.66
N ARG A 53 -9.16 14.01 16.57
CA ARG A 53 -9.81 13.02 17.41
C ARG A 53 -10.46 11.96 16.54
N ALA A 54 -10.17 10.70 16.81
CA ALA A 54 -10.81 9.56 16.16
C ALA A 54 -10.67 8.32 17.07
N LYS A 55 -11.42 7.29 16.78
CA LYS A 55 -11.23 5.98 17.40
C LYS A 55 -10.37 5.13 16.48
N VAL A 56 -9.21 4.66 16.95
CA VAL A 56 -8.30 3.81 16.16
C VAL A 56 -8.13 2.48 16.87
N ASN A 57 -8.46 1.39 16.19
CA ASN A 57 -8.40 0.02 16.72
C ASN A 57 -9.09 -0.10 18.11
N GLY A 58 -10.28 0.47 18.22
CA GLY A 58 -11.08 0.46 19.43
C GLY A 58 -10.66 1.47 20.51
N ARG A 59 -9.57 2.25 20.33
CA ARG A 59 -9.05 3.21 21.30
C ARG A 59 -9.26 4.63 20.83
N ALA A 60 -9.79 5.49 21.72
CA ALA A 60 -9.87 6.92 21.45
C ALA A 60 -8.46 7.51 21.34
N GLN A 61 -8.24 8.29 20.30
CA GLN A 61 -7.00 9.02 20.02
C GLN A 61 -7.27 10.52 20.04
N GLU A 62 -6.37 11.27 20.67
CA GLU A 62 -6.35 12.72 20.63
C GLU A 62 -4.92 13.17 20.31
N ILE A 63 -4.72 13.70 19.12
CA ILE A 63 -3.39 13.90 18.52
C ILE A 63 -3.32 15.30 17.92
N LEU A 64 -2.24 16.02 18.23
CA LEU A 64 -1.93 17.27 17.56
C LEU A 64 -1.32 16.96 16.19
N ALA A 65 -2.05 17.30 15.13
CA ALA A 65 -1.61 17.09 13.76
C ALA A 65 -1.84 18.34 12.90
N PRO A 66 -0.98 18.60 11.89
CA PRO A 66 -1.23 19.66 10.92
C PRO A 66 -2.59 19.45 10.23
N SER A 67 -3.30 20.53 9.93
CA SER A 67 -4.61 20.44 9.27
C SER A 67 -4.57 19.80 7.88
N ASN A 68 -3.40 19.78 7.24
CA ASN A 68 -3.13 19.11 5.96
C ASN A 68 -2.46 17.74 6.10
N ALA A 69 -2.43 17.15 7.31
CA ALA A 69 -1.83 15.82 7.51
C ALA A 69 -2.62 14.76 6.76
N ILE A 70 -1.93 13.86 6.08
CA ILE A 70 -2.54 12.66 5.51
C ILE A 70 -2.72 11.60 6.60
N LEU A 71 -3.79 10.82 6.50
CA LEU A 71 -4.16 9.83 7.51
C LEU A 71 -3.05 8.79 7.72
N LEU A 72 -2.37 8.38 6.64
CA LEU A 72 -1.26 7.43 6.70
C LEU A 72 -0.16 7.88 7.67
N ASP A 73 0.25 9.14 7.61
CA ASP A 73 1.31 9.68 8.47
C ASP A 73 0.85 9.75 9.93
N VAL A 74 -0.39 10.19 10.16
CA VAL A 74 -0.97 10.22 11.51
C VAL A 74 -1.03 8.81 12.11
N LEU A 75 -1.51 7.83 11.36
CA LEU A 75 -1.60 6.45 11.84
C LEU A 75 -0.22 5.85 12.15
N ARG A 76 0.76 6.04 11.27
CA ARG A 76 2.10 5.47 11.45
C ARG A 76 2.94 6.21 12.48
N ASP A 77 3.02 7.54 12.35
CA ASP A 77 4.03 8.32 13.06
C ASP A 77 3.52 8.84 14.42
N LYS A 78 2.20 8.95 14.59
CA LYS A 78 1.59 9.48 15.81
C LYS A 78 0.86 8.41 16.62
N VAL A 79 0.10 7.53 15.96
CA VAL A 79 -0.63 6.43 16.64
C VAL A 79 0.26 5.19 16.82
N GLY A 80 1.22 4.97 15.90
CA GLY A 80 2.11 3.81 15.94
C GLY A 80 1.55 2.57 15.21
N CYS A 81 0.55 2.72 14.33
CA CYS A 81 0.02 1.66 13.49
C CYS A 81 0.99 1.34 12.34
N LEU A 82 2.06 0.59 12.64
CA LEU A 82 3.14 0.30 11.69
C LEU A 82 2.74 -0.75 10.63
N GLY A 83 1.66 -1.49 10.83
CA GLY A 83 1.09 -2.40 9.86
C GLY A 83 0.57 -1.69 8.62
N VAL A 84 0.07 -0.47 8.73
CA VAL A 84 -0.29 0.36 7.59
C VAL A 84 0.98 0.72 6.82
N LYS A 85 1.10 0.32 5.55
CA LYS A 85 2.36 0.44 4.78
C LYS A 85 2.29 1.54 3.72
N ARG A 86 3.42 2.25 3.56
CA ARG A 86 3.60 3.23 2.48
C ARG A 86 4.30 2.54 1.31
N GLY A 87 3.56 2.19 0.25
CA GLY A 87 4.09 1.50 -0.93
C GLY A 87 4.22 2.35 -2.18
N CYS A 88 3.43 3.43 -2.33
CA CYS A 88 3.43 4.21 -3.57
C CYS A 88 3.15 5.71 -3.43
N ASP A 89 2.37 6.19 -2.48
CA ASP A 89 1.87 7.59 -2.33
C ASP A 89 0.95 8.11 -3.46
N MET A 90 0.49 7.25 -4.36
CA MET A 90 -0.35 7.63 -5.50
C MET A 90 -1.62 6.77 -5.61
N GLY A 91 -1.96 6.01 -4.58
CA GLY A 91 -3.20 5.23 -4.54
C GLY A 91 -3.21 3.94 -5.36
N THR A 92 -2.05 3.48 -5.90
CA THR A 92 -2.03 2.33 -6.82
C THR A 92 -1.73 1.00 -6.17
N CYS A 93 -1.07 0.96 -4.98
CA CYS A 93 -0.56 -0.29 -4.43
C CYS A 93 -1.46 -0.96 -3.39
N GLY A 94 -2.40 -0.24 -2.78
CA GLY A 94 -3.30 -0.78 -1.76
C GLY A 94 -2.69 -1.08 -0.38
N CYS A 95 -1.36 -0.98 -0.20
CA CYS A 95 -0.68 -1.37 1.05
C CYS A 95 -1.07 -0.51 2.26
N CYS A 96 -1.63 0.67 2.03
CA CYS A 96 -2.05 1.61 3.06
C CYS A 96 -3.54 1.53 3.39
N ALA A 97 -4.23 0.49 2.92
CA ALA A 97 -5.66 0.31 3.19
C ALA A 97 -5.95 0.22 4.69
N VAL A 98 -7.03 0.86 5.11
CA VAL A 98 -7.64 0.81 6.46
C VAL A 98 -9.16 0.79 6.30
N LEU A 99 -9.89 0.32 7.31
CA LEU A 99 -11.34 0.51 7.34
C LEU A 99 -11.63 1.84 8.05
N ILE A 100 -12.45 2.67 7.44
CA ILE A 100 -13.01 3.88 8.04
C ILE A 100 -14.52 3.70 8.08
N ASP A 101 -15.07 3.61 9.27
CA ASP A 101 -16.50 3.31 9.51
C ASP A 101 -16.97 2.06 8.73
N GLY A 102 -16.11 1.02 8.69
CA GLY A 102 -16.35 -0.26 8.01
C GLY A 102 -16.04 -0.28 6.51
N GLU A 103 -15.72 0.86 5.88
CA GLU A 103 -15.42 0.93 4.46
C GLU A 103 -13.90 0.97 4.20
N PRO A 104 -13.36 0.16 3.27
CA PRO A 104 -11.94 0.16 2.94
C PRO A 104 -11.56 1.45 2.21
N ARG A 105 -10.56 2.14 2.72
CA ARG A 105 -10.03 3.38 2.15
C ARG A 105 -8.51 3.40 2.16
N LEU A 106 -7.93 4.13 1.21
CA LEU A 106 -6.47 4.32 1.10
C LEU A 106 -6.04 5.50 1.96
N SER A 107 -5.39 5.21 3.08
CA SER A 107 -4.97 6.26 4.03
C SER A 107 -3.94 7.24 3.45
N CYS A 108 -3.20 6.89 2.40
CA CYS A 108 -2.28 7.81 1.71
C CYS A 108 -2.99 8.90 0.88
N LEU A 109 -4.26 8.68 0.52
CA LEU A 109 -5.09 9.63 -0.24
C LEU A 109 -6.19 10.27 0.61
N THR A 110 -6.21 10.00 1.91
CA THR A 110 -7.24 10.48 2.83
C THR A 110 -6.63 11.51 3.78
N MET A 111 -7.25 12.66 3.91
CA MET A 111 -6.87 13.66 4.89
C MET A 111 -7.28 13.22 6.29
N ALA A 112 -6.39 13.37 7.28
CA ALA A 112 -6.72 12.99 8.66
C ALA A 112 -7.97 13.73 9.17
N ASN A 113 -8.11 15.01 8.87
CA ASN A 113 -9.25 15.83 9.30
C ASN A 113 -10.60 15.36 8.74
N GLU A 114 -10.63 14.71 7.56
CA GLU A 114 -11.86 14.15 6.99
C GLU A 114 -12.35 12.92 7.78
N CYS A 115 -11.46 12.31 8.55
CA CYS A 115 -11.75 11.14 9.39
C CYS A 115 -11.89 11.51 10.87
N ALA A 116 -12.03 12.81 11.19
CA ALA A 116 -12.26 13.22 12.57
C ALA A 116 -13.60 12.67 13.07
N GLY A 117 -13.58 11.99 14.21
CA GLY A 117 -14.75 11.34 14.81
C GLY A 117 -15.06 9.92 14.30
N SER A 118 -14.39 9.46 13.25
CA SER A 118 -14.61 8.11 12.67
C SER A 118 -13.98 6.99 13.49
N ASP A 119 -14.49 5.77 13.28
CA ASP A 119 -13.89 4.52 13.75
C ASP A 119 -12.95 3.96 12.67
N ILE A 120 -11.66 3.93 12.97
CA ILE A 120 -10.61 3.52 12.03
C ILE A 120 -10.02 2.20 12.50
N ILE A 121 -10.01 1.20 11.63
CA ILE A 121 -9.43 -0.11 11.91
C ILE A 121 -8.26 -0.33 10.93
N SER A 122 -7.08 -0.52 11.47
CA SER A 122 -5.91 -0.98 10.75
C SER A 122 -5.76 -2.50 10.89
N VAL A 123 -4.77 -3.09 10.21
CA VAL A 123 -4.52 -4.54 10.28
C VAL A 123 -4.29 -5.03 11.71
N GLU A 124 -3.72 -4.20 12.58
CA GLU A 124 -3.53 -4.51 14.00
C GLU A 124 -4.86 -4.62 14.75
N GLY A 125 -5.87 -3.87 14.30
CA GLY A 125 -7.21 -3.87 14.93
C GLY A 125 -8.11 -5.03 14.49
N LEU A 126 -7.70 -5.83 13.52
CA LEU A 126 -8.44 -7.03 13.12
C LEU A 126 -8.32 -8.13 14.17
N SER A 127 -7.21 -8.21 14.88
CA SER A 127 -6.98 -9.19 15.95
C SER A 127 -7.64 -8.75 17.25
N ASN A 128 -8.05 -9.75 18.05
CA ASN A 128 -8.56 -9.53 19.39
C ASN A 128 -7.52 -9.98 20.42
N GLY A 129 -6.66 -9.07 20.84
CA GLY A 129 -5.56 -9.37 21.76
C GLY A 129 -4.57 -10.38 21.17
N ALA A 130 -4.46 -11.56 21.79
CA ALA A 130 -3.56 -12.62 21.35
C ALA A 130 -4.14 -13.51 20.22
N HIS A 131 -5.43 -13.32 19.86
CA HIS A 131 -6.11 -14.14 18.87
C HIS A 131 -6.15 -13.42 17.53
N LEU A 132 -5.60 -14.06 16.51
CA LEU A 132 -5.69 -13.59 15.13
C LEU A 132 -7.13 -13.68 14.63
N ALA A 133 -7.53 -12.73 13.80
CA ALA A 133 -8.77 -12.87 13.04
C ALA A 133 -8.66 -14.05 12.05
N PRO A 134 -9.77 -14.71 11.67
CA PRO A 134 -9.75 -15.85 10.73
C PRO A 134 -8.98 -15.54 9.44
N ILE A 135 -9.16 -14.36 8.88
CA ILE A 135 -8.43 -13.95 7.66
C ILE A 135 -6.91 -13.88 7.89
N GLN A 136 -6.46 -13.39 9.03
CA GLN A 136 -5.02 -13.32 9.36
C GLN A 136 -4.43 -14.72 9.54
N GLN A 137 -5.17 -15.61 10.20
CA GLN A 137 -4.76 -17.00 10.40
C GLN A 137 -4.65 -17.72 9.05
N CYS A 138 -5.67 -17.62 8.18
CA CYS A 138 -5.66 -18.25 6.86
C CYS A 138 -4.51 -17.75 5.98
N PHE A 139 -4.18 -16.46 6.03
CA PHE A 139 -3.02 -15.94 5.30
C PHE A 139 -1.70 -16.54 5.77
N ALA A 140 -1.57 -16.82 7.07
CA ALA A 140 -0.38 -17.49 7.62
C ALA A 140 -0.33 -18.97 7.22
N GLU A 141 -1.47 -19.67 7.27
CA GLU A 141 -1.56 -21.12 7.04
C GLU A 141 -1.51 -21.50 5.55
N CYS A 142 -2.18 -20.72 4.67
CA CYS A 142 -2.25 -20.99 3.24
C CYS A 142 -1.12 -20.33 2.44
N GLY A 143 -0.18 -19.64 3.11
CA GLY A 143 0.95 -19.01 2.42
C GLY A 143 0.60 -17.74 1.66
N GLY A 144 -0.51 -17.05 1.99
CA GLY A 144 -0.93 -15.78 1.40
C GLY A 144 0.03 -14.61 1.66
N SER A 145 1.05 -14.84 2.50
CA SER A 145 2.08 -13.85 2.83
C SER A 145 3.48 -14.43 2.59
N GLN A 146 4.32 -13.69 1.84
CA GLN A 146 5.75 -14.00 1.66
C GLN A 146 6.62 -12.90 2.27
N CYS A 147 6.91 -11.80 1.56
CA CYS A 147 7.67 -10.69 2.16
C CYS A 147 6.86 -9.89 3.20
N GLY A 148 5.54 -10.02 3.22
CA GLY A 148 4.64 -9.40 4.20
C GLY A 148 4.30 -7.94 3.96
N PHE A 149 4.92 -7.26 2.99
CA PHE A 149 4.74 -5.82 2.80
C PHE A 149 3.33 -5.44 2.34
N CYS A 150 2.76 -6.15 1.38
CA CYS A 150 1.41 -5.91 0.87
C CYS A 150 0.31 -6.56 1.73
N THR A 151 0.68 -7.54 2.56
CA THR A 151 -0.26 -8.36 3.35
C THR A 151 -1.27 -7.54 4.16
N PRO A 152 -0.90 -6.46 4.86
CA PRO A 152 -1.86 -5.64 5.60
C PRO A 152 -2.99 -5.08 4.74
N GLY A 153 -2.66 -4.60 3.54
CA GLY A 153 -3.67 -4.08 2.61
C GLY A 153 -4.63 -5.15 2.13
N PHE A 154 -4.12 -6.35 1.78
CA PHE A 154 -4.96 -7.49 1.40
C PHE A 154 -5.87 -7.92 2.54
N LEU A 155 -5.37 -7.99 3.78
CA LEU A 155 -6.17 -8.36 4.95
C LEU A 155 -7.34 -7.41 5.17
N ILE A 156 -7.12 -6.11 5.05
CA ILE A 156 -8.16 -5.08 5.17
C ILE A 156 -9.20 -5.19 4.05
N SER A 157 -8.76 -5.29 2.79
CA SER A 157 -9.69 -5.40 1.65
C SER A 157 -10.50 -6.70 1.71
N SER A 158 -9.86 -7.80 2.11
CA SER A 158 -10.51 -9.10 2.25
C SER A 158 -11.49 -9.12 3.42
N GLN A 159 -11.16 -8.50 4.56
CA GLN A 159 -12.07 -8.40 5.69
C GLN A 159 -13.31 -7.60 5.31
N ALA A 160 -13.14 -6.46 4.63
CA ALA A 160 -14.27 -5.65 4.14
C ALA A 160 -15.18 -6.43 3.18
N LEU A 161 -14.62 -7.30 2.35
CA LEU A 161 -15.40 -8.21 1.50
C LEU A 161 -16.21 -9.20 2.34
N LEU A 162 -15.53 -9.90 3.27
CA LEU A 162 -16.15 -10.97 4.08
C LEU A 162 -17.23 -10.41 5.03
N ASP A 163 -17.07 -9.20 5.53
CA ASP A 163 -18.09 -8.52 6.35
C ASP A 163 -19.39 -8.22 5.56
N LYS A 164 -19.26 -7.98 4.23
CA LYS A 164 -20.39 -7.72 3.33
C LYS A 164 -20.95 -8.99 2.70
N ASN A 165 -20.10 -9.92 2.35
CA ASN A 165 -20.44 -11.18 1.69
C ASN A 165 -19.64 -12.33 2.30
N PRO A 166 -20.24 -13.14 3.18
CA PRO A 166 -19.55 -14.26 3.81
C PRO A 166 -19.30 -15.45 2.88
N ASN A 167 -19.85 -15.44 1.66
CA ASN A 167 -19.66 -16.49 0.66
C ASN A 167 -19.31 -15.91 -0.71
N PRO A 168 -18.13 -15.24 -0.83
CA PRO A 168 -17.75 -14.62 -2.08
C PRO A 168 -17.34 -15.66 -3.13
N THR A 169 -17.70 -15.40 -4.38
CA THR A 169 -17.18 -16.11 -5.56
C THR A 169 -15.73 -15.67 -5.84
N ASP A 170 -15.01 -16.47 -6.63
CA ASP A 170 -13.62 -16.13 -7.05
C ASP A 170 -13.55 -14.77 -7.77
N SER A 171 -14.58 -14.45 -8.57
CA SER A 171 -14.67 -13.16 -9.24
C SER A 171 -14.85 -12.00 -8.27
N GLU A 172 -15.66 -12.17 -7.24
CA GLU A 172 -15.86 -11.15 -6.19
C GLU A 172 -14.59 -10.96 -5.35
N ILE A 173 -13.88 -12.07 -5.04
CA ILE A 173 -12.59 -12.01 -4.37
C ILE A 173 -11.60 -11.24 -5.24
N ALA A 174 -11.45 -11.59 -6.52
CA ALA A 174 -10.55 -10.92 -7.44
C ALA A 174 -10.85 -9.43 -7.54
N THR A 175 -12.13 -9.05 -7.65
CA THR A 175 -12.58 -7.65 -7.67
C THR A 175 -12.26 -6.91 -6.38
N ALA A 176 -12.48 -7.55 -5.22
CA ALA A 176 -12.22 -6.91 -3.92
C ALA A 176 -10.73 -6.60 -3.68
N ILE A 177 -9.84 -7.40 -4.26
CA ILE A 177 -8.39 -7.24 -4.11
C ILE A 177 -7.68 -6.59 -5.31
N GLU A 178 -8.41 -6.20 -6.38
CA GLU A 178 -7.81 -5.64 -7.60
C GLU A 178 -6.98 -4.37 -7.35
N GLY A 179 -7.34 -3.60 -6.31
CA GLY A 179 -6.60 -2.42 -5.86
C GLY A 179 -5.33 -2.73 -5.04
N ASN A 180 -4.99 -4.01 -4.82
CA ASN A 180 -3.86 -4.42 -4.00
C ASN A 180 -2.77 -5.07 -4.87
N LEU A 181 -1.54 -4.56 -4.82
CA LEU A 181 -0.41 -5.08 -5.59
C LEU A 181 0.47 -6.00 -4.74
N CYS A 182 0.72 -7.21 -5.26
CA CYS A 182 1.70 -8.14 -4.72
C CYS A 182 2.72 -8.54 -5.79
N ARG A 183 4.01 -8.46 -5.47
CA ARG A 183 5.08 -8.86 -6.39
C ARG A 183 5.61 -10.29 -6.15
N CYS A 184 5.21 -10.91 -5.04
CA CYS A 184 5.82 -12.16 -4.56
C CYS A 184 4.95 -13.40 -4.84
N THR A 185 3.64 -13.36 -4.48
CA THR A 185 2.79 -14.56 -4.36
C THR A 185 2.15 -15.03 -5.65
N GLY A 186 2.09 -14.19 -6.69
CA GLY A 186 1.30 -14.48 -7.88
C GLY A 186 -0.22 -14.56 -7.63
N TYR A 187 -0.69 -14.07 -6.46
CA TYR A 187 -2.10 -13.98 -6.03
C TYR A 187 -2.78 -15.31 -5.69
N GLN A 188 -2.31 -16.45 -6.14
CA GLN A 188 -2.98 -17.73 -5.96
C GLN A 188 -3.21 -18.06 -4.47
N GLN A 189 -2.15 -18.01 -3.65
CA GLN A 189 -2.26 -18.27 -2.22
C GLN A 189 -3.08 -17.21 -1.48
N ILE A 190 -3.09 -15.97 -1.97
CA ILE A 190 -3.94 -14.91 -1.42
C ILE A 190 -5.41 -15.25 -1.60
N ILE A 191 -5.82 -15.63 -2.82
CA ILE A 191 -7.21 -16.03 -3.13
C ILE A 191 -7.59 -17.25 -2.29
N GLN A 192 -6.73 -18.27 -2.21
CA GLN A 192 -6.96 -19.46 -1.38
C GLN A 192 -7.12 -19.09 0.11
N SER A 193 -6.33 -18.16 0.61
CA SER A 193 -6.43 -17.68 2.00
C SER A 193 -7.78 -17.01 2.26
N ILE A 194 -8.28 -16.22 1.31
CA ILE A 194 -9.58 -15.54 1.44
C ILE A 194 -10.72 -16.56 1.38
N GLN A 195 -10.65 -17.54 0.48
CA GLN A 195 -11.62 -18.64 0.40
C GLN A 195 -11.67 -19.46 1.70
N ALA A 196 -10.50 -19.78 2.28
CA ALA A 196 -10.40 -20.47 3.56
C ALA A 196 -11.02 -19.66 4.71
N ALA A 197 -10.74 -18.35 4.76
CA ALA A 197 -11.33 -17.47 5.75
C ALA A 197 -12.86 -17.34 5.60
N ALA A 198 -13.35 -17.30 4.36
CA ALA A 198 -14.79 -17.31 4.07
C ALA A 198 -15.47 -18.58 4.59
N ALA A 199 -14.84 -19.75 4.45
CA ALA A 199 -15.34 -21.01 4.99
C ALA A 199 -15.46 -20.95 6.52
N ILE A 200 -14.43 -20.48 7.21
CA ILE A 200 -14.47 -20.28 8.67
C ILE A 200 -15.56 -19.29 9.08
N HIS A 201 -15.72 -18.22 8.32
CA HIS A 201 -16.74 -17.18 8.60
C HIS A 201 -18.17 -17.74 8.51
N ARG A 202 -18.41 -18.76 7.67
CA ARG A 202 -19.67 -19.47 7.57
C ARG A 202 -19.87 -20.53 8.68
N GLY A 203 -18.85 -20.83 9.45
CA GLY A 203 -18.86 -21.92 10.45
C GLY A 203 -18.51 -23.28 9.87
N ASP A 204 -17.97 -23.34 8.63
CA ASP A 204 -17.44 -24.55 8.07
C ASP A 204 -16.10 -24.90 8.75
N GLU A 205 -15.75 -26.18 8.82
CA GLU A 205 -14.42 -26.56 9.28
C GLU A 205 -13.36 -25.91 8.36
N SER A 206 -12.28 -25.40 8.96
CA SER A 206 -11.17 -24.84 8.19
C SER A 206 -10.74 -25.82 7.11
N PRO A 207 -10.73 -25.44 5.82
CA PRO A 207 -10.28 -26.34 4.80
C PRO A 207 -8.85 -26.76 5.13
N ALA A 208 -8.61 -28.07 5.16
CA ALA A 208 -7.29 -28.62 5.39
C ALA A 208 -6.29 -27.90 4.51
N LYS A 209 -5.17 -27.49 5.10
CA LYS A 209 -4.02 -26.89 4.39
C LYS A 209 -3.88 -27.56 3.04
N PRO A 210 -3.94 -26.83 1.89
CA PRO A 210 -3.72 -27.44 0.60
C PRO A 210 -2.41 -28.22 0.70
N ALA A 211 -2.45 -29.50 0.35
CA ALA A 211 -1.28 -30.36 0.33
C ALA A 211 -0.22 -29.57 -0.43
N SER A 212 0.84 -29.14 0.28
CA SER A 212 1.98 -28.55 -0.39
C SER A 212 2.37 -29.57 -1.45
N ASP A 213 2.18 -29.24 -2.73
CA ASP A 213 2.80 -30.00 -3.79
C ASP A 213 4.26 -30.13 -3.37
N ALA A 214 4.63 -31.34 -3.00
CA ALA A 214 6.00 -31.69 -2.68
C ALA A 214 6.74 -31.52 -4.01
N HIS A 215 7.19 -30.31 -4.27
CA HIS A 215 8.12 -30.04 -5.34
C HIS A 215 9.45 -30.64 -4.90
N SER A 216 9.51 -31.96 -5.04
CA SER A 216 10.75 -32.71 -5.04
C SER A 216 11.41 -32.44 -6.39
N ASP A 217 12.02 -31.26 -6.53
CA ASP A 217 13.02 -31.07 -7.56
C ASP A 217 14.20 -31.98 -7.21
N PRO A 218 14.48 -33.01 -8.03
CA PRO A 218 15.74 -33.72 -7.93
C PRO A 218 16.82 -32.74 -8.38
N HIS A 219 17.55 -32.18 -7.42
CA HIS A 219 18.74 -31.41 -7.70
C HIS A 219 19.69 -32.33 -8.50
N PRO A 220 20.05 -32.00 -9.77
CA PRO A 220 21.02 -32.80 -10.48
C PRO A 220 22.34 -32.69 -9.71
N SER A 221 22.81 -33.82 -9.17
CA SER A 221 24.16 -33.96 -8.64
C SER A 221 25.13 -33.56 -9.73
N GLY A 222 25.85 -32.43 -9.52
CA GLY A 222 26.93 -32.01 -10.40
C GLY A 222 28.04 -33.08 -10.49
N PRO A 223 28.78 -33.12 -11.60
CA PRO A 223 29.86 -34.07 -11.74
C PRO A 223 31.02 -33.71 -10.77
N GLU A 224 31.63 -34.78 -10.18
CA GLU A 224 32.87 -34.73 -9.42
C GLU A 224 34.08 -34.27 -10.27
#